data_c53f967800f5fbf77278ffb665105f95
#
_entry.id   c53f967800f5fbf77278ffb665105f95
#
_cell.length_a   1.000
_cell.length_b   1.000
_cell.length_c   1.000
_cell.angle_alpha   90.00
_cell.angle_beta   90.00
_cell.angle_gamma   90.00
#
_symmetry.space_group_name_H-M   'P 1'
#
loop_
_entity.id
_entity.type
_entity.pdbx_description
1 polymer ?
#
loop_
_entity_poly.entity_id
_entity_poly.type
_entity_poly.pdbx_seq_one_letter_code
_entity_poly.pdbx_strand_id
1 'polypeptide(L)'
;MVDLTRSLFAPRRGDRPTVAVLGLGRFGSGVALELMESDCHVLGVDADPGAVQALNGRLTHVVRADSTAEEAMRQLSVHEMDHVVVAIGGDLADSILTVSLMRRFGTHQLWAKANDDRHGEILRQLGVEHVVHPERDMGRRVAHLVSTSFQDFVEVEPGLAMVRAT
;
A
#
# COMPACT_ATOMS: atom_id res chain seq x y z
N MET A 1 -23.87 -21.77 -7.00
CA MET A 1 -23.26 -21.23 -5.77
C MET A 1 -22.87 -19.80 -6.09
N VAL A 2 -23.58 -18.82 -5.51
CA VAL A 2 -23.33 -17.40 -5.77
C VAL A 2 -22.01 -17.06 -5.11
N ASP A 3 -21.04 -16.58 -5.89
CA ASP A 3 -19.74 -16.15 -5.42
C ASP A 3 -19.92 -14.87 -4.58
N LEU A 4 -20.10 -15.06 -3.27
CA LEU A 4 -20.34 -13.97 -2.31
C LEU A 4 -19.17 -13.01 -2.18
N THR A 5 -17.95 -13.42 -2.58
CA THR A 5 -16.76 -12.57 -2.56
C THR A 5 -16.78 -11.54 -3.70
N ARG A 6 -17.31 -11.90 -4.84
CA ARG A 6 -17.41 -11.03 -6.01
C ARG A 6 -18.36 -9.82 -5.82
N SER A 7 -19.27 -9.90 -4.85
CA SER A 7 -20.26 -8.84 -4.57
C SER A 7 -19.80 -7.82 -3.52
N LEU A 8 -18.76 -8.12 -2.73
CA LEU A 8 -18.35 -7.27 -1.61
C LEU A 8 -17.40 -6.13 -2.02
N PHE A 9 -16.68 -6.29 -3.13
CA PHE A 9 -15.64 -5.34 -3.55
C PHE A 9 -15.78 -4.81 -4.97
N ALA A 10 -16.80 -5.21 -5.75
CA ALA A 10 -17.01 -4.68 -7.08
C ALA A 10 -17.38 -3.18 -7.00
N PRO A 11 -16.55 -2.26 -7.57
CA PRO A 11 -16.79 -0.83 -7.50
C PRO A 11 -18.12 -0.48 -8.18
N ARG A 12 -19.04 0.11 -7.43
CA ARG A 12 -20.23 0.76 -7.98
C ARG A 12 -19.92 2.24 -8.14
N ARG A 13 -20.23 2.81 -9.29
CA ARG A 13 -20.08 4.25 -9.57
C ARG A 13 -20.81 5.06 -8.48
N GLY A 14 -20.05 5.69 -7.58
CA GLY A 14 -20.55 6.44 -6.43
C GLY A 14 -20.18 5.85 -5.06
N ASP A 15 -19.55 4.66 -5.02
CA ASP A 15 -19.06 4.04 -3.81
C ASP A 15 -17.65 4.56 -3.43
N ARG A 16 -17.33 4.39 -2.15
CA ARG A 16 -16.02 4.70 -1.58
C ARG A 16 -14.90 3.94 -2.31
N PRO A 17 -13.72 4.54 -2.52
CA PRO A 17 -12.60 3.85 -3.16
C PRO A 17 -12.25 2.54 -2.44
N THR A 18 -11.96 1.51 -3.21
CA THR A 18 -11.54 0.20 -2.72
C THR A 18 -10.02 0.07 -2.82
N VAL A 19 -9.37 -0.28 -1.72
CA VAL A 19 -7.90 -0.37 -1.65
C VAL A 19 -7.48 -1.70 -1.03
N ALA A 20 -6.63 -2.46 -1.72
CA ALA A 20 -5.93 -3.58 -1.14
C ALA A 20 -4.57 -3.13 -0.58
N VAL A 21 -4.26 -3.50 0.66
CA VAL A 21 -2.95 -3.32 1.28
C VAL A 21 -2.34 -4.69 1.53
N LEU A 22 -1.31 -5.02 0.76
CA LEU A 22 -0.60 -6.30 0.81
C LEU A 22 0.69 -6.14 1.61
N GLY A 23 0.72 -6.75 2.79
CA GLY A 23 1.71 -6.54 3.84
C GLY A 23 1.23 -5.55 4.89
N LEU A 24 1.00 -6.05 6.12
CA LEU A 24 0.46 -5.28 7.25
C LEU A 24 1.51 -5.03 8.34
N GLY A 25 2.77 -4.91 7.93
CA GLY A 25 3.84 -4.43 8.80
C GLY A 25 3.64 -2.96 9.22
N ARG A 26 4.66 -2.34 9.82
CA ARG A 26 4.57 -0.95 10.33
C ARG A 26 4.07 0.06 9.31
N PHE A 27 4.57 0.01 8.08
CA PHE A 27 4.15 0.91 7.02
C PHE A 27 2.75 0.57 6.52
N GLY A 28 2.51 -0.70 6.15
CA GLY A 28 1.22 -1.12 5.57
C GLY A 28 0.05 -0.96 6.54
N SER A 29 0.23 -1.27 7.83
CA SER A 29 -0.80 -1.04 8.85
C SER A 29 -1.12 0.46 9.01
N GLY A 30 -0.11 1.32 8.99
CA GLY A 30 -0.30 2.77 9.04
C GLY A 30 -1.10 3.27 7.85
N VAL A 31 -0.72 2.88 6.63
CA VAL A 31 -1.45 3.23 5.39
C VAL A 31 -2.89 2.73 5.45
N ALA A 32 -3.10 1.47 5.85
CA ALA A 32 -4.43 0.88 5.90
C ALA A 32 -5.38 1.62 6.86
N LEU A 33 -4.90 1.99 8.04
CA LEU A 33 -5.68 2.73 9.02
C LEU A 33 -6.01 4.15 8.55
N GLU A 34 -5.06 4.86 7.96
CA GLU A 34 -5.26 6.20 7.41
C GLU A 34 -6.26 6.21 6.25
N LEU A 35 -6.25 5.16 5.42
CA LEU A 35 -7.24 4.97 4.36
C LEU A 35 -8.66 4.74 4.92
N MET A 36 -8.79 4.03 6.05
CA MET A 36 -10.08 3.88 6.73
C MET A 36 -10.61 5.23 7.23
N GLU A 37 -9.74 6.08 7.80
CA GLU A 37 -10.10 7.44 8.22
C GLU A 37 -10.46 8.35 7.04
N SER A 38 -9.90 8.07 5.87
CA SER A 38 -10.21 8.73 4.59
C SER A 38 -11.43 8.16 3.86
N ASP A 39 -12.25 7.39 4.55
CA ASP A 39 -13.52 6.83 4.03
C ASP A 39 -13.36 5.84 2.86
N CYS A 40 -12.23 5.13 2.79
CA CYS A 40 -11.98 4.04 1.84
C CYS A 40 -12.46 2.69 2.37
N HIS A 41 -12.83 1.78 1.47
CA HIS A 41 -12.95 0.36 1.80
C HIS A 41 -11.59 -0.31 1.70
N VAL A 42 -11.08 -0.84 2.81
CA VAL A 42 -9.73 -1.41 2.86
C VAL A 42 -9.77 -2.92 3.08
N LEU A 43 -9.11 -3.65 2.19
CA LEU A 43 -8.72 -5.05 2.38
C LEU A 43 -7.26 -5.12 2.80
N GLY A 44 -6.99 -5.55 4.01
CA GLY A 44 -5.63 -5.86 4.47
C GLY A 44 -5.31 -7.34 4.30
N VAL A 45 -4.13 -7.65 3.75
CA VAL A 45 -3.65 -9.03 3.56
C VAL A 45 -2.24 -9.16 4.12
N ASP A 46 -2.03 -10.16 4.96
CA ASP A 46 -0.70 -10.54 5.46
C ASP A 46 -0.61 -12.04 5.72
N ALA A 47 0.56 -12.62 5.58
CA ALA A 47 0.80 -14.03 5.93
C ALA A 47 0.96 -14.24 7.44
N ASP A 48 1.41 -13.21 8.16
CA ASP A 48 1.59 -13.25 9.62
C ASP A 48 0.24 -13.16 10.36
N PRO A 49 -0.12 -14.18 11.16
CA PRO A 49 -1.37 -14.16 11.92
C PRO A 49 -1.41 -13.05 12.98
N GLY A 50 -0.25 -12.63 13.52
CA GLY A 50 -0.18 -11.54 14.49
C GLY A 50 -0.54 -10.19 13.88
N ALA A 51 -0.04 -9.90 12.68
CA ALA A 51 -0.38 -8.69 11.93
C ALA A 51 -1.88 -8.64 11.58
N VAL A 52 -2.43 -9.77 11.13
CA VAL A 52 -3.87 -9.90 10.84
C VAL A 52 -4.72 -9.67 12.09
N GLN A 53 -4.37 -10.31 13.19
CA GLN A 53 -5.11 -10.17 14.46
C GLN A 53 -5.09 -8.74 14.99
N ALA A 54 -3.98 -8.03 14.86
CA ALA A 54 -3.83 -6.64 15.35
C ALA A 54 -4.76 -5.65 14.63
N LEU A 55 -5.16 -5.96 13.40
CA LEU A 55 -6.03 -5.10 12.57
C LEU A 55 -7.45 -5.63 12.44
N ASN A 56 -7.76 -6.77 13.05
CA ASN A 56 -9.11 -7.34 13.04
C ASN A 56 -10.12 -6.37 13.66
N GLY A 57 -11.21 -6.11 12.93
CA GLY A 57 -12.25 -5.14 13.32
C GLY A 57 -11.87 -3.66 13.16
N ARG A 58 -10.66 -3.36 12.65
CA ARG A 58 -10.18 -1.99 12.40
C ARG A 58 -10.16 -1.62 10.91
N LEU A 59 -10.14 -2.60 10.03
CA LEU A 59 -10.27 -2.43 8.58
C LEU A 59 -11.61 -2.98 8.10
N THR A 60 -11.99 -2.68 6.86
CA THR A 60 -13.20 -3.25 6.27
C THR A 60 -13.11 -4.78 6.23
N HIS A 61 -11.97 -5.30 5.77
CA HIS A 61 -11.64 -6.72 5.83
C HIS A 61 -10.15 -6.91 6.09
N VAL A 62 -9.82 -7.96 6.84
CA VAL A 62 -8.45 -8.40 7.05
C VAL A 62 -8.40 -9.91 6.82
N VAL A 63 -7.46 -10.35 6.01
CA VAL A 63 -7.34 -11.78 5.62
C VAL A 63 -5.90 -12.24 5.78
N ARG A 64 -5.74 -13.40 6.39
CA ARG A 64 -4.46 -14.10 6.38
C ARG A 64 -4.30 -14.85 5.06
N ALA A 65 -3.37 -14.40 4.24
CA ALA A 65 -3.03 -15.05 2.97
C ALA A 65 -1.60 -14.71 2.55
N ASP A 66 -1.02 -15.59 1.72
CA ASP A 66 0.21 -15.31 1.02
C ASP A 66 -0.09 -14.48 -0.24
N SER A 67 0.41 -13.26 -0.29
CA SER A 67 0.18 -12.34 -1.40
C SER A 67 0.92 -12.72 -2.69
N THR A 68 1.87 -13.66 -2.62
CA THR A 68 2.53 -14.23 -3.80
C THR A 68 1.70 -15.36 -4.45
N ALA A 69 0.70 -15.87 -3.74
CA ALA A 69 -0.17 -16.94 -4.22
C ALA A 69 -1.27 -16.39 -5.14
N GLU A 70 -1.17 -16.67 -6.43
CA GLU A 70 -2.10 -16.17 -7.46
C GLU A 70 -3.56 -16.53 -7.15
N GLU A 71 -3.82 -17.78 -6.76
CA GLU A 71 -5.17 -18.24 -6.44
C GLU A 71 -5.78 -17.47 -5.27
N ALA A 72 -5.01 -17.21 -4.20
CA ALA A 72 -5.46 -16.44 -3.06
C ALA A 72 -5.83 -15.00 -3.46
N MET A 73 -4.98 -14.35 -4.26
CA MET A 73 -5.24 -12.97 -4.71
C MET A 73 -6.45 -12.89 -5.66
N ARG A 74 -6.69 -13.92 -6.48
CA ARG A 74 -7.90 -14.01 -7.32
C ARG A 74 -9.16 -14.19 -6.47
N GLN A 75 -9.14 -15.10 -5.50
CA GLN A 75 -10.27 -15.34 -4.59
C GLN A 75 -10.64 -14.09 -3.80
N LEU A 76 -9.66 -13.28 -3.43
CA LEU A 76 -9.86 -12.00 -2.75
C LEU A 76 -10.24 -10.84 -3.70
N SER A 77 -10.34 -11.10 -4.99
CA SER A 77 -10.65 -10.10 -6.03
C SER A 77 -9.74 -8.85 -6.00
N VAL A 78 -8.47 -9.04 -5.62
CA VAL A 78 -7.51 -7.91 -5.49
C VAL A 78 -7.36 -7.17 -6.82
N HIS A 79 -7.47 -7.87 -7.94
CA HIS A 79 -7.39 -7.32 -9.30
C HIS A 79 -8.58 -6.42 -9.70
N GLU A 80 -9.67 -6.46 -8.96
CA GLU A 80 -10.87 -5.65 -9.20
C GLU A 80 -10.88 -4.36 -8.36
N MET A 81 -9.88 -4.17 -7.47
CA MET A 81 -9.81 -2.99 -6.61
C MET A 81 -9.26 -1.77 -7.33
N ASP A 82 -9.70 -0.58 -6.91
CA ASP A 82 -9.28 0.69 -7.50
C ASP A 82 -7.79 0.93 -7.32
N HIS A 83 -7.25 0.60 -6.14
CA HIS A 83 -5.84 0.75 -5.81
C HIS A 83 -5.29 -0.49 -5.11
N VAL A 84 -4.03 -0.81 -5.38
CA VAL A 84 -3.27 -1.84 -4.66
C VAL A 84 -1.98 -1.25 -4.13
N VAL A 85 -1.72 -1.45 -2.84
CA VAL A 85 -0.51 -1.03 -2.16
C VAL A 85 0.27 -2.26 -1.72
N VAL A 86 1.43 -2.51 -2.31
CA VAL A 86 2.36 -3.55 -1.89
C VAL A 86 3.31 -2.96 -0.85
N ALA A 87 3.09 -3.31 0.42
CA ALA A 87 3.80 -2.75 1.58
C ALA A 87 4.75 -3.76 2.26
N ILE A 88 5.21 -4.76 1.51
CA ILE A 88 6.09 -5.83 1.98
C ILE A 88 7.51 -5.28 2.10
N GLY A 89 8.07 -5.30 3.31
CA GLY A 89 9.43 -4.80 3.57
C GLY A 89 10.36 -5.83 4.18
N GLY A 90 9.85 -6.96 4.68
CA GLY A 90 10.63 -8.00 5.34
C GLY A 90 11.33 -8.94 4.37
N ASP A 91 10.72 -9.22 3.23
CA ASP A 91 11.26 -10.11 2.20
C ASP A 91 11.23 -9.43 0.82
N LEU A 92 12.41 -9.32 0.20
CA LEU A 92 12.58 -8.70 -1.12
C LEU A 92 11.94 -9.55 -2.22
N ALA A 93 12.08 -10.88 -2.13
CA ALA A 93 11.54 -11.79 -3.12
C ALA A 93 10.01 -11.76 -3.10
N ASP A 94 9.39 -11.82 -1.93
CA ASP A 94 7.94 -11.73 -1.79
C ASP A 94 7.39 -10.40 -2.32
N SER A 95 8.10 -9.29 -2.07
CA SER A 95 7.71 -7.99 -2.62
C SER A 95 7.72 -7.99 -4.15
N ILE A 96 8.80 -8.48 -4.77
CA ILE A 96 8.96 -8.55 -6.23
C ILE A 96 7.93 -9.50 -6.85
N LEU A 97 7.73 -10.68 -6.26
CA LEU A 97 6.76 -11.67 -6.74
C LEU A 97 5.32 -11.13 -6.67
N THR A 98 4.96 -10.50 -5.56
CA THR A 98 3.64 -9.88 -5.39
C THR A 98 3.41 -8.77 -6.41
N VAL A 99 4.37 -7.86 -6.61
CA VAL A 99 4.28 -6.81 -7.63
C VAL A 99 4.15 -7.39 -9.03
N SER A 100 4.97 -8.38 -9.37
CA SER A 100 4.90 -9.08 -10.66
C SER A 100 3.52 -9.70 -10.88
N LEU A 101 2.93 -10.31 -9.85
CA LEU A 101 1.59 -10.88 -9.90
C LEU A 101 0.53 -9.80 -10.13
N MET A 102 0.58 -8.67 -9.40
CA MET A 102 -0.35 -7.56 -9.56
C MET A 102 -0.28 -6.95 -10.97
N ARG A 103 0.92 -6.85 -11.54
CA ARG A 103 1.09 -6.40 -12.93
C ARG A 103 0.48 -7.37 -13.93
N ARG A 104 0.63 -8.68 -13.75
CA ARG A 104 -0.02 -9.70 -14.57
C ARG A 104 -1.55 -9.64 -14.47
N PHE A 105 -2.10 -9.25 -13.34
CA PHE A 105 -3.52 -9.02 -13.15
C PHE A 105 -4.04 -7.76 -13.86
N GLY A 106 -3.14 -6.91 -14.36
CA GLY A 106 -3.52 -5.66 -15.03
C GLY A 106 -3.91 -4.55 -14.06
N THR A 107 -3.43 -4.61 -12.82
CA THR A 107 -3.66 -3.54 -11.83
C THR A 107 -3.04 -2.23 -12.32
N HIS A 108 -3.89 -1.21 -12.51
CA HIS A 108 -3.47 0.09 -13.04
C HIS A 108 -2.92 1.03 -11.96
N GLN A 109 -3.54 1.08 -10.80
CA GLN A 109 -3.15 1.94 -9.68
C GLN A 109 -2.35 1.13 -8.66
N LEU A 110 -1.08 0.84 -8.99
CA LEU A 110 -0.19 0.04 -8.17
C LEU A 110 0.86 0.91 -7.49
N TRP A 111 0.85 0.84 -6.15
CA TRP A 111 1.82 1.48 -5.27
C TRP A 111 2.71 0.40 -4.67
N ALA A 112 4.01 0.65 -4.54
CA ALA A 112 4.89 -0.30 -3.89
C ALA A 112 5.93 0.39 -3.00
N LYS A 113 6.13 -0.17 -1.81
CA LYS A 113 7.19 0.23 -0.90
C LYS A 113 8.53 -0.32 -1.38
N ALA A 114 9.53 0.53 -1.53
CA ALA A 114 10.92 0.14 -1.72
C ALA A 114 11.69 0.24 -0.41
N ASN A 115 12.54 -0.75 -0.13
CA ASN A 115 13.40 -0.77 1.04
C ASN A 115 14.67 0.06 0.83
N ASP A 116 15.18 0.08 -0.41
CA ASP A 116 16.34 0.84 -0.84
C ASP A 116 16.22 1.25 -2.32
N ASP A 117 17.23 1.95 -2.85
CA ASP A 117 17.21 2.46 -4.22
C ASP A 117 17.27 1.34 -5.26
N ARG A 118 17.97 0.24 -5.00
CA ARG A 118 18.06 -0.92 -5.91
C ARG A 118 16.71 -1.62 -6.01
N HIS A 119 16.06 -1.84 -4.88
CA HIS A 119 14.70 -2.37 -4.86
C HIS A 119 13.75 -1.45 -5.63
N GLY A 120 13.82 -0.15 -5.39
CA GLY A 120 12.99 0.84 -6.09
C GLY A 120 13.23 0.83 -7.61
N GLU A 121 14.44 0.60 -8.06
CA GLU A 121 14.74 0.47 -9.50
C GLU A 121 14.10 -0.78 -10.11
N ILE A 122 14.17 -1.94 -9.42
CA ILE A 122 13.51 -3.17 -9.85
C ILE A 122 11.99 -2.97 -9.94
N LEU A 123 11.38 -2.34 -8.94
CA LEU A 123 9.94 -2.07 -8.95
C LEU A 123 9.52 -1.20 -10.14
N ARG A 124 10.31 -0.18 -10.48
CA ARG A 124 10.05 0.66 -11.68
C ARG A 124 10.20 -0.14 -12.97
N GLN A 125 11.21 -1.01 -13.06
CA GLN A 125 11.39 -1.90 -14.21
C GLN A 125 10.22 -2.87 -14.39
N LEU A 126 9.57 -3.28 -13.29
CA LEU A 126 8.34 -4.06 -13.31
C LEU A 126 7.10 -3.23 -13.68
N GLY A 127 7.26 -1.92 -13.89
CA GLY A 127 6.19 -1.03 -14.31
C GLY A 127 5.33 -0.51 -13.16
N VAL A 128 5.87 -0.45 -11.93
CA VAL A 128 5.19 0.24 -10.82
C VAL A 128 5.29 1.74 -11.03
N GLU A 129 4.15 2.41 -11.06
CA GLU A 129 4.10 3.86 -11.28
C GLU A 129 4.45 4.64 -10.00
N HIS A 130 4.02 4.12 -8.85
CA HIS A 130 4.18 4.79 -7.57
C HIS A 130 5.09 3.99 -6.63
N VAL A 131 6.40 4.25 -6.70
CA VAL A 131 7.38 3.66 -5.79
C VAL A 131 7.67 4.64 -4.65
N VAL A 132 7.41 4.21 -3.41
CA VAL A 132 7.62 5.01 -2.21
C VAL A 132 8.78 4.49 -1.37
N HIS A 133 9.51 5.39 -0.72
CA HIS A 133 10.65 5.09 0.15
C HIS A 133 10.38 5.68 1.56
N PRO A 134 9.50 5.08 2.36
CA PRO A 134 8.96 5.71 3.58
C PRO A 134 10.04 6.14 4.57
N GLU A 135 11.05 5.30 4.78
CA GLU A 135 12.13 5.58 5.73
C GLU A 135 12.99 6.76 5.27
N ARG A 136 13.32 6.82 3.98
CA ARG A 136 14.10 7.92 3.39
C ARG A 136 13.31 9.21 3.38
N ASP A 137 12.05 9.15 2.95
CA ASP A 137 11.20 10.33 2.80
C ASP A 137 10.88 10.93 4.17
N MET A 138 10.60 10.10 5.17
CA MET A 138 10.42 10.54 6.55
C MET A 138 11.73 11.05 7.15
N GLY A 139 12.87 10.38 6.92
CA GLY A 139 14.18 10.84 7.37
C GLY A 139 14.52 12.23 6.83
N ARG A 140 14.25 12.49 5.56
CA ARG A 140 14.42 13.80 4.94
C ARG A 140 13.53 14.85 5.61
N ARG A 141 12.25 14.53 5.83
CA ARG A 141 11.31 15.42 6.52
C ARG A 141 11.77 15.77 7.93
N VAL A 142 12.19 14.79 8.72
CA VAL A 142 12.70 15.01 10.08
C VAL A 142 13.97 15.87 10.05
N ALA A 143 14.90 15.60 9.12
CA ALA A 143 16.12 16.38 9.00
C ALA A 143 15.82 17.87 8.71
N HIS A 144 14.85 18.16 7.86
CA HIS A 144 14.41 19.53 7.62
C HIS A 144 13.79 20.18 8.85
N LEU A 145 12.93 19.47 9.58
CA LEU A 145 12.32 20.01 10.81
C LEU A 145 13.35 20.31 11.90
N VAL A 146 14.40 19.49 12.01
CA VAL A 146 15.48 19.68 13.02
C VAL A 146 16.44 20.78 12.60
N SER A 147 16.74 20.93 11.30
CA SER A 147 17.76 21.85 10.81
C SER A 147 17.24 23.27 10.53
N THR A 148 15.93 23.45 10.45
CA THR A 148 15.31 24.73 10.12
C THR A 148 14.34 25.18 11.21
N SER A 149 14.27 26.51 11.44
CA SER A 149 13.25 27.11 12.32
C SER A 149 11.83 27.13 11.73
N PHE A 150 11.59 26.36 10.68
CA PHE A 150 10.29 26.30 9.99
C PHE A 150 9.46 25.14 10.58
N GLN A 151 8.18 25.42 10.85
CA GLN A 151 7.29 24.48 11.54
C GLN A 151 6.64 23.44 10.59
N ASP A 152 6.57 23.73 9.28
CA ASP A 152 5.99 22.80 8.31
C ASP A 152 6.81 22.74 7.01
N PHE A 153 7.16 21.53 6.61
CA PHE A 153 7.74 21.24 5.30
C PHE A 153 6.84 20.23 4.58
N VAL A 154 6.27 20.65 3.46
CA VAL A 154 5.49 19.77 2.57
C VAL A 154 6.13 19.80 1.19
N GLU A 155 6.68 18.69 0.75
CA GLU A 155 7.11 18.50 -0.63
C GLU A 155 5.86 18.24 -1.49
N VAL A 156 5.55 19.17 -2.39
CA VAL A 156 4.35 19.12 -3.24
C VAL A 156 4.64 18.35 -4.52
N GLU A 157 5.88 18.46 -5.03
CA GLU A 157 6.41 17.72 -6.18
C GLU A 157 7.91 17.46 -5.97
N PRO A 158 8.53 16.51 -6.68
CA PRO A 158 9.97 16.29 -6.60
C PRO A 158 10.74 17.58 -6.89
N GLY A 159 11.37 18.14 -5.85
CA GLY A 159 12.14 19.39 -5.93
C GLY A 159 11.36 20.68 -5.67
N LEU A 160 10.05 20.62 -5.37
CA LEU A 160 9.25 21.76 -4.94
C LEU A 160 8.66 21.53 -3.55
N ALA A 161 9.05 22.35 -2.60
CA ALA A 161 8.57 22.27 -1.22
C ALA A 161 7.91 23.56 -0.78
N MET A 162 6.80 23.46 -0.05
CA MET A 162 6.20 24.59 0.67
C MET A 162 6.69 24.59 2.11
N VAL A 163 7.14 25.74 2.57
CA VAL A 163 7.61 25.97 3.93
C VAL A 163 6.79 27.09 4.56
N ARG A 164 6.19 26.82 5.69
CA ARG A 164 5.51 27.85 6.49
C ARG A 164 6.51 28.45 7.47
N ALA A 165 6.85 29.73 7.27
CA ALA A 165 7.62 30.49 8.24
C ALA A 165 6.66 31.07 9.31
N THR A 166 7.06 31.00 10.58
CA THR A 166 6.42 31.72 11.69
C THR A 166 6.99 33.12 11.81
#